data_be16b6d07e1eb229335162a6501e6dcb
#
_entry.id   be16b6d07e1eb229335162a6501e6dcb
#
_cell.length_a   1.000
_cell.length_b   1.000
_cell.length_c   1.000
_cell.angle_alpha   90.00
_cell.angle_beta   90.00
_cell.angle_gamma   90.00
#
_symmetry.space_group_name_H-M   'P 1'
#
loop_
_entity.id
_entity.type
_entity.pdbx_description
1 polymer ?
#
loop_
_entity_poly.entity_id
_entity_poly.type
_entity_poly.pdbx_seq_one_letter_code
_entity_poly.pdbx_strand_id
1 'polypeptide(L)'
;MKYFLAVCCFVQFHVAGQYIRHTSEINDTASKSCFLQYENDLFVHTDRYYSQGIALGYKTSISVESRLNRLFFKVPAGKKRLGLGLNQQVFTPTSIQSDSLLDHDRPYAATLRFTSVFETIDTTNHRIFGWQFSVGMIGPAALGKETQTGIHKATNNFLPLGWQHQLNTGLLIDIGTHVNYRLLAIRRWLNVDLNAQGNLGTGNTSLLAGGTLNLRMVKNRFELGCYFKPAVRLVGYDATLQGSLIGSKSEYKIASNQLERIISEQETGIRLRLGRFSMETWLRFQSRLFDGVLNHRWGGIRLVFSF
;
A
#
# COMPACT_ATOMS: atom_id res chain seq x y z
N MET A 1 -8.13 10.50 -36.96
CA MET A 1 -7.09 10.28 -35.96
C MET A 1 -6.75 11.58 -35.20
N LYS A 2 -7.74 12.38 -34.82
CA LYS A 2 -7.56 13.71 -34.16
C LYS A 2 -8.41 13.94 -32.89
N TYR A 3 -8.98 12.88 -32.27
CA TYR A 3 -9.83 13.00 -31.07
C TYR A 3 -9.39 12.12 -29.89
N PHE A 4 -8.08 11.78 -29.82
CA PHE A 4 -7.57 10.84 -28.78
C PHE A 4 -6.79 11.53 -27.66
N LEU A 5 -6.71 12.86 -27.64
CA LEU A 5 -5.86 13.60 -26.67
C LEU A 5 -6.60 14.42 -25.61
N ALA A 6 -7.94 14.36 -25.55
CA ALA A 6 -8.72 15.28 -24.71
C ALA A 6 -9.35 14.67 -23.45
N VAL A 7 -9.07 13.41 -23.08
CA VAL A 7 -9.69 12.74 -21.91
C VAL A 7 -8.73 12.55 -20.73
N CYS A 8 -7.50 13.00 -20.80
CA CYS A 8 -6.51 12.81 -19.74
C CYS A 8 -6.46 13.88 -18.64
N CYS A 9 -7.38 14.82 -18.64
CA CYS A 9 -7.47 15.80 -17.55
C CYS A 9 -8.79 15.60 -16.83
N PHE A 10 -8.81 14.89 -15.72
CA PHE A 10 -9.58 15.20 -14.51
C PHE A 10 -9.57 14.07 -13.49
N VAL A 11 -9.34 14.48 -12.26
CA VAL A 11 -9.56 13.88 -10.94
C VAL A 11 -8.49 12.92 -10.44
N GLN A 12 -7.83 13.36 -9.41
CA GLN A 12 -6.68 12.80 -8.74
C GLN A 12 -7.01 12.31 -7.33
N PHE A 13 -6.66 11.05 -6.94
CA PHE A 13 -6.85 10.50 -5.59
C PHE A 13 -5.95 9.30 -5.21
N HIS A 14 -5.59 9.12 -3.93
CA HIS A 14 -4.52 8.19 -3.51
C HIS A 14 -4.65 7.46 -2.19
N VAL A 15 -3.88 6.40 -2.04
CA VAL A 15 -3.73 5.60 -0.80
C VAL A 15 -2.28 5.45 -0.39
N ALA A 16 -1.89 5.90 0.80
CA ALA A 16 -0.83 5.27 1.55
C ALA A 16 -1.33 3.91 2.03
N GLY A 17 -1.17 2.89 1.22
CA GLY A 17 -1.55 1.54 1.58
C GLY A 17 -0.55 0.96 2.54
N GLN A 18 -0.92 0.84 3.79
CA GLN A 18 -0.14 0.16 4.82
C GLN A 18 -0.19 -1.36 4.68
N TYR A 19 -0.68 -1.89 3.56
CA TYR A 19 -0.96 -3.31 3.37
C TYR A 19 -0.32 -3.84 2.09
N ILE A 20 -0.17 -5.14 2.04
CA ILE A 20 0.25 -5.84 0.82
C ILE A 20 -0.66 -5.37 -0.31
N ARG A 21 -0.07 -4.77 -1.34
CA ARG A 21 -0.83 -4.35 -2.52
C ARG A 21 -1.60 -5.54 -3.06
N HIS A 22 -2.91 -5.42 -3.09
CA HIS A 22 -3.74 -6.38 -3.77
C HIS A 22 -3.60 -6.18 -5.27
N THR A 23 -2.58 -6.79 -5.87
CA THR A 23 -2.46 -6.89 -7.33
C THR A 23 -3.24 -8.08 -7.87
N SER A 24 -4.26 -8.50 -7.11
CA SER A 24 -5.12 -9.59 -7.51
C SER A 24 -5.92 -9.18 -8.72
N GLU A 25 -5.40 -9.50 -9.89
CA GLU A 25 -6.22 -9.45 -11.09
C GLU A 25 -7.16 -10.64 -11.09
N ILE A 26 -8.41 -10.41 -11.46
CA ILE A 26 -9.42 -11.47 -11.64
C ILE A 26 -8.91 -12.57 -12.60
N ASN A 27 -7.99 -12.21 -13.48
CA ASN A 27 -7.39 -13.10 -14.49
C ASN A 27 -6.01 -13.66 -14.09
N ASP A 28 -5.52 -13.44 -12.87
CA ASP A 28 -4.24 -14.02 -12.43
C ASP A 28 -4.39 -15.54 -12.28
N THR A 29 -3.71 -16.28 -13.15
CA THR A 29 -3.76 -17.74 -13.22
C THR A 29 -2.63 -18.44 -12.47
N ALA A 30 -1.65 -17.68 -11.96
CA ALA A 30 -0.52 -18.25 -11.24
C ALA A 30 -0.99 -18.91 -9.95
N SER A 31 -0.58 -20.15 -9.72
CA SER A 31 -0.89 -20.90 -8.51
C SER A 31 -0.08 -20.43 -7.32
N LYS A 32 1.15 -20.02 -7.55
CA LYS A 32 2.09 -19.51 -6.54
C LYS A 32 2.90 -18.35 -7.10
N SER A 33 3.24 -17.40 -6.25
CA SER A 33 4.16 -16.31 -6.60
C SER A 33 4.82 -15.74 -5.35
N CYS A 34 6.02 -15.21 -5.51
CA CYS A 34 6.67 -14.35 -4.51
C CYS A 34 6.90 -12.96 -5.10
N PHE A 35 7.00 -11.97 -4.24
CA PHE A 35 7.29 -10.60 -4.66
C PHE A 35 8.24 -9.90 -3.69
N LEU A 36 9.00 -8.97 -4.28
CA LEU A 36 9.77 -7.93 -3.59
C LEU A 36 9.23 -6.58 -4.03
N GLN A 37 9.01 -5.68 -3.08
CA GLN A 37 8.58 -4.30 -3.34
C GLN A 37 9.49 -3.33 -2.60
N TYR A 38 9.82 -2.24 -3.29
CA TYR A 38 10.50 -1.08 -2.73
C TYR A 38 9.73 0.19 -3.09
N GLU A 39 9.49 1.05 -2.11
CA GLU A 39 8.89 2.37 -2.26
C GLU A 39 9.82 3.41 -1.66
N ASN A 40 9.90 4.58 -2.30
CA ASN A 40 10.70 5.68 -1.79
C ASN A 40 10.22 7.00 -2.42
N ASP A 41 10.36 8.08 -1.69
CA ASP A 41 10.04 9.42 -2.18
C ASP A 41 11.20 10.06 -2.97
N LEU A 42 12.38 9.45 -2.99
CA LEU A 42 13.48 9.81 -3.90
C LEU A 42 13.07 9.76 -5.37
N PHE A 43 12.13 8.87 -5.75
CA PHE A 43 11.58 8.83 -7.11
C PHE A 43 10.92 10.15 -7.55
N VAL A 44 10.65 11.05 -6.61
CA VAL A 44 10.07 12.39 -6.85
C VAL A 44 10.93 13.51 -6.24
N HIS A 45 12.21 13.19 -5.93
CA HIS A 45 13.20 14.13 -5.40
C HIS A 45 12.78 14.80 -4.07
N THR A 46 12.15 14.03 -3.18
CA THR A 46 11.87 14.47 -1.81
C THR A 46 12.47 13.47 -0.81
N ASP A 47 12.58 13.87 0.46
CA ASP A 47 12.96 13.00 1.57
C ASP A 47 12.18 13.46 2.81
N ARG A 48 10.87 13.22 2.77
CA ARG A 48 9.94 13.63 3.82
C ARG A 48 8.69 12.77 3.84
N TYR A 49 8.02 12.73 4.96
CA TYR A 49 6.76 12.05 5.23
C TYR A 49 6.83 10.54 5.05
N TYR A 50 6.48 9.98 3.91
CA TYR A 50 6.67 8.56 3.61
C TYR A 50 8.00 8.38 2.87
N SER A 51 9.09 8.21 3.62
CA SER A 51 10.43 8.17 3.05
C SER A 51 10.75 6.84 2.40
N GLN A 52 10.23 5.71 2.94
CA GLN A 52 10.62 4.39 2.48
C GLN A 52 9.59 3.31 2.84
N GLY A 53 9.45 2.32 1.94
CA GLY A 53 8.73 1.07 2.19
C GLY A 53 9.44 -0.12 1.56
N ILE A 54 9.60 -1.21 2.33
CA ILE A 54 10.13 -2.48 1.84
C ILE A 54 9.11 -3.57 2.16
N ALA A 55 8.72 -4.36 1.17
CA ALA A 55 7.84 -5.49 1.40
C ALA A 55 8.30 -6.74 0.67
N LEU A 56 8.17 -7.87 1.35
CA LEU A 56 8.35 -9.22 0.82
C LEU A 56 7.03 -9.97 0.96
N GLY A 57 6.69 -10.79 -0.01
CA GLY A 57 5.49 -11.60 0.15
C GLY A 57 5.43 -12.82 -0.74
N TYR A 58 4.52 -13.69 -0.36
CA TYR A 58 4.23 -14.95 -1.01
C TYR A 58 2.72 -15.10 -1.19
N LYS A 59 2.29 -15.60 -2.34
CA LYS A 59 0.89 -15.94 -2.62
C LYS A 59 0.78 -17.39 -3.07
N THR A 60 -0.29 -18.06 -2.65
CA THR A 60 -0.60 -19.41 -3.10
C THR A 60 -2.09 -19.62 -3.25
N SER A 61 -2.48 -20.43 -4.23
CA SER A 61 -3.86 -20.92 -4.35
C SER A 61 -4.13 -21.97 -3.27
N ILE A 62 -5.34 -21.97 -2.73
CA ILE A 62 -5.77 -22.91 -1.70
C ILE A 62 -6.71 -23.94 -2.33
N SER A 63 -6.40 -25.24 -2.15
CA SER A 63 -7.24 -26.34 -2.57
C SER A 63 -8.60 -26.31 -1.85
N VAL A 64 -9.64 -26.75 -2.53
CA VAL A 64 -11.01 -26.89 -1.97
C VAL A 64 -11.04 -27.83 -0.76
N GLU A 65 -10.16 -28.82 -0.73
CA GLU A 65 -10.04 -29.82 0.35
C GLU A 65 -9.29 -29.31 1.58
N SER A 66 -8.61 -28.19 1.48
CA SER A 66 -7.82 -27.62 2.58
C SER A 66 -8.72 -27.19 3.73
N ARG A 67 -8.29 -27.49 4.97
CA ARG A 67 -8.93 -26.98 6.19
C ARG A 67 -8.97 -25.45 6.26
N LEU A 68 -7.98 -24.78 5.65
CA LEU A 68 -7.92 -23.32 5.54
C LEU A 68 -9.10 -22.75 4.74
N ASN A 69 -9.79 -23.59 3.97
CA ASN A 69 -10.94 -23.19 3.16
C ASN A 69 -12.07 -22.54 3.98
N ARG A 70 -12.13 -22.83 5.29
CA ARG A 70 -13.10 -22.25 6.23
C ARG A 70 -12.86 -20.77 6.51
N LEU A 71 -11.66 -20.28 6.25
CA LEU A 71 -11.24 -18.87 6.46
C LEU A 71 -11.62 -17.97 5.27
N PHE A 72 -12.18 -18.50 4.20
CA PHE A 72 -12.52 -17.75 3.00
C PHE A 72 -14.02 -17.50 2.89
N PHE A 73 -14.37 -16.42 2.19
CA PHE A 73 -15.76 -16.18 1.83
C PHE A 73 -16.29 -17.33 0.97
N LYS A 74 -17.50 -17.78 1.28
CA LYS A 74 -18.15 -18.87 0.54
C LYS A 74 -18.77 -18.31 -0.74
N VAL A 75 -18.13 -18.57 -1.86
CA VAL A 75 -18.61 -18.24 -3.20
C VAL A 75 -18.61 -19.54 -4.02
N PRO A 76 -19.72 -19.93 -4.66
CA PRO A 76 -19.76 -21.10 -5.53
C PRO A 76 -18.67 -20.99 -6.62
N ALA A 77 -17.90 -22.07 -6.84
CA ALA A 77 -16.78 -22.10 -7.79
C ALA A 77 -15.72 -21.01 -7.64
N GLY A 78 -15.70 -20.26 -6.52
CA GLY A 78 -14.72 -19.22 -6.25
C GLY A 78 -13.32 -19.79 -6.01
N LYS A 79 -12.31 -19.26 -6.71
CA LYS A 79 -10.91 -19.59 -6.49
C LYS A 79 -10.43 -18.92 -5.20
N LYS A 80 -9.70 -19.63 -4.35
CA LYS A 80 -9.21 -19.15 -3.08
C LYS A 80 -7.70 -18.96 -3.11
N ARG A 81 -7.24 -17.87 -2.54
CA ARG A 81 -5.84 -17.49 -2.53
C ARG A 81 -5.44 -16.93 -1.16
N LEU A 82 -4.34 -17.46 -0.64
CA LEU A 82 -3.68 -16.97 0.58
C LEU A 82 -2.47 -16.14 0.17
N GLY A 83 -2.37 -14.93 0.70
CA GLY A 83 -1.19 -14.07 0.64
C GLY A 83 -0.57 -13.94 2.01
N LEU A 84 0.76 -14.00 2.08
CA LEU A 84 1.55 -13.72 3.28
C LEU A 84 2.57 -12.63 2.94
N GLY A 85 2.84 -11.72 3.85
CA GLY A 85 3.82 -10.68 3.60
C GLY A 85 4.38 -10.06 4.86
N LEU A 86 5.63 -9.62 4.75
CA LEU A 86 6.33 -8.80 5.71
C LEU A 86 6.55 -7.43 5.08
N ASN A 87 6.20 -6.38 5.81
CA ASN A 87 6.30 -5.00 5.33
C ASN A 87 6.91 -4.11 6.41
N GLN A 88 7.94 -3.36 6.04
CA GLN A 88 8.47 -2.25 6.83
C GLN A 88 8.16 -0.94 6.13
N GLN A 89 7.75 0.07 6.90
CA GLN A 89 7.53 1.43 6.42
C GLN A 89 8.22 2.42 7.34
N VAL A 90 8.79 3.45 6.74
CA VAL A 90 9.55 4.49 7.42
C VAL A 90 8.95 5.85 7.07
N PHE A 91 8.71 6.63 8.11
CA PHE A 91 8.12 7.96 8.03
C PHE A 91 9.01 8.97 8.74
N THR A 92 9.20 10.13 8.11
CA THR A 92 10.05 11.20 8.61
C THR A 92 9.33 12.55 8.56
N PRO A 93 9.75 13.55 9.32
CA PRO A 93 9.26 14.92 9.14
C PRO A 93 9.73 15.53 7.81
N THR A 94 9.47 16.81 7.62
CA THR A 94 9.87 17.57 6.41
C THR A 94 11.38 17.64 6.23
N SER A 95 12.14 17.64 7.33
CA SER A 95 13.61 17.64 7.31
C SER A 95 14.17 16.50 8.16
N ILE A 96 15.08 15.72 7.56
CA ILE A 96 15.83 14.67 8.27
C ILE A 96 17.16 15.16 8.83
N GLN A 97 17.56 16.40 8.53
CA GLN A 97 18.85 16.99 8.93
C GLN A 97 18.77 17.73 10.29
N SER A 98 17.59 17.84 10.90
CA SER A 98 17.42 18.37 12.24
C SER A 98 17.54 17.24 13.27
N ASP A 99 18.31 17.48 14.32
CA ASP A 99 18.38 16.61 15.50
C ASP A 99 17.35 16.99 16.58
N SER A 100 16.64 18.11 16.37
CA SER A 100 15.60 18.62 17.25
C SER A 100 14.22 18.14 16.80
N LEU A 101 13.30 18.02 17.75
CA LEU A 101 11.90 17.76 17.47
C LEU A 101 11.32 18.92 16.65
N LEU A 102 10.69 18.62 15.53
CA LEU A 102 10.01 19.60 14.69
C LEU A 102 8.53 19.65 15.09
N ASP A 103 8.18 20.70 15.85
CA ASP A 103 6.80 20.96 16.24
C ASP A 103 5.92 21.22 15.02
N HIS A 104 4.68 20.76 15.07
CA HIS A 104 3.69 20.88 14.00
C HIS A 104 4.05 20.12 12.71
N ASP A 105 5.03 19.22 12.76
CA ASP A 105 5.40 18.36 11.63
C ASP A 105 5.11 16.88 11.95
N ARG A 106 5.33 16.00 10.98
CA ARG A 106 5.17 14.56 11.15
C ARG A 106 6.21 14.01 12.11
N PRO A 107 5.82 13.21 13.12
CA PRO A 107 6.81 12.51 13.94
C PRO A 107 7.57 11.47 13.09
N TYR A 108 8.84 11.23 13.46
CA TYR A 108 9.53 10.02 13.02
C TYR A 108 8.76 8.78 13.47
N ALA A 109 8.55 7.85 12.56
CA ALA A 109 7.90 6.59 12.87
C ALA A 109 8.40 5.50 11.93
N ALA A 110 8.46 4.27 12.42
CA ALA A 110 8.60 3.09 11.59
C ALA A 110 7.58 2.05 12.00
N THR A 111 7.11 1.26 11.05
CA THR A 111 6.27 0.09 11.31
C THR A 111 6.90 -1.14 10.66
N LEU A 112 6.84 -2.28 11.35
CA LEU A 112 7.17 -3.59 10.81
C LEU A 112 5.99 -4.52 11.05
N ARG A 113 5.38 -5.05 9.97
CA ARG A 113 4.13 -5.81 10.02
C ARG A 113 4.22 -7.11 9.25
N PHE A 114 3.70 -8.17 9.83
CA PHE A 114 3.33 -9.39 9.13
C PHE A 114 1.83 -9.34 8.81
N THR A 115 1.45 -9.66 7.58
CA THR A 115 0.06 -9.63 7.12
C THR A 115 -0.28 -10.94 6.42
N SER A 116 -1.43 -11.51 6.79
CA SER A 116 -2.08 -12.62 6.08
C SER A 116 -3.31 -12.10 5.36
N VAL A 117 -3.48 -12.46 4.11
CA VAL A 117 -4.57 -12.02 3.24
C VAL A 117 -5.30 -13.23 2.69
N PHE A 118 -6.61 -13.27 2.84
CA PHE A 118 -7.49 -14.35 2.40
C PHE A 118 -8.44 -13.81 1.34
N GLU A 119 -8.26 -14.23 0.09
CA GLU A 119 -9.05 -13.76 -1.06
C GLU A 119 -9.89 -14.88 -1.67
N THR A 120 -11.12 -14.57 -2.01
CA THR A 120 -11.99 -15.39 -2.84
C THR A 120 -12.26 -14.66 -4.15
N ILE A 121 -11.91 -15.28 -5.26
CA ILE A 121 -12.04 -14.74 -6.61
C ILE A 121 -13.24 -15.40 -7.28
N ASP A 122 -14.30 -14.63 -7.45
CA ASP A 122 -15.49 -15.01 -8.23
C ASP A 122 -15.27 -14.62 -9.69
N THR A 123 -14.86 -15.58 -10.49
CA THR A 123 -14.60 -15.35 -11.92
C THR A 123 -15.88 -15.18 -12.73
N THR A 124 -17.03 -15.68 -12.25
CA THR A 124 -18.33 -15.57 -12.92
C THR A 124 -18.89 -14.17 -12.83
N ASN A 125 -18.86 -13.58 -11.64
CA ASN A 125 -19.37 -12.22 -11.41
C ASN A 125 -18.26 -11.17 -11.42
N HIS A 126 -17.04 -11.55 -11.79
CA HIS A 126 -15.89 -10.66 -11.87
C HIS A 126 -15.63 -9.87 -10.57
N ARG A 127 -15.63 -10.55 -9.42
CA ARG A 127 -15.44 -9.96 -8.09
C ARG A 127 -14.29 -10.62 -7.34
N ILE A 128 -13.66 -9.84 -6.47
CA ILE A 128 -12.72 -10.35 -5.48
C ILE A 128 -13.22 -9.87 -4.12
N PHE A 129 -13.37 -10.80 -3.20
CA PHE A 129 -13.64 -10.51 -1.80
C PHE A 129 -12.46 -10.99 -0.98
N GLY A 130 -12.03 -10.20 -0.04
CA GLY A 130 -10.96 -10.61 0.84
C GLY A 130 -11.08 -9.99 2.22
N TRP A 131 -10.40 -10.63 3.16
CA TRP A 131 -10.11 -10.08 4.44
C TRP A 131 -8.63 -10.30 4.75
N GLN A 132 -8.11 -9.52 5.66
CA GLN A 132 -6.72 -9.57 6.08
C GLN A 132 -6.60 -9.44 7.58
N PHE A 133 -5.56 -10.05 8.12
CA PHE A 133 -5.12 -9.87 9.49
C PHE A 133 -3.66 -9.45 9.48
N SER A 134 -3.35 -8.41 10.25
CA SER A 134 -2.00 -7.88 10.35
C SER A 134 -1.60 -7.74 11.81
N VAL A 135 -0.37 -8.16 12.12
CA VAL A 135 0.26 -7.96 13.43
C VAL A 135 1.65 -7.39 13.22
N GLY A 136 2.06 -6.49 14.10
CA GLY A 136 3.37 -5.87 13.97
C GLY A 136 3.69 -4.91 15.09
N MET A 137 4.71 -4.10 14.86
CA MET A 137 5.23 -3.13 15.82
C MET A 137 5.42 -1.77 15.14
N ILE A 138 5.33 -0.73 15.95
CA ILE A 138 5.70 0.65 15.60
C ILE A 138 6.83 1.12 16.51
N GLY A 139 7.60 2.09 16.07
CA GLY A 139 8.67 2.73 16.83
C GLY A 139 10.01 2.01 16.69
N PRO A 140 10.94 2.13 17.68
CA PRO A 140 12.28 1.56 17.63
C PRO A 140 12.32 0.08 17.24
N ALA A 141 11.40 -0.72 17.75
CA ALA A 141 11.33 -2.16 17.46
C ALA A 141 11.03 -2.50 15.98
N ALA A 142 10.58 -1.51 15.20
CA ALA A 142 10.38 -1.67 13.75
C ALA A 142 11.64 -1.43 12.92
N LEU A 143 12.78 -1.09 13.55
CA LEU A 143 14.11 -0.94 12.93
C LEU A 143 14.19 0.09 11.80
N GLY A 144 13.37 1.15 11.86
CA GLY A 144 13.34 2.17 10.81
C GLY A 144 14.60 3.02 10.75
N LYS A 145 15.15 3.40 11.92
CA LYS A 145 16.41 4.12 12.04
C LYS A 145 17.55 3.37 11.37
N GLU A 146 17.68 2.08 11.70
CA GLU A 146 18.75 1.22 11.19
C GLU A 146 18.67 1.08 9.68
N THR A 147 17.46 0.83 9.17
CA THR A 147 17.23 0.62 7.74
C THR A 147 17.47 1.92 6.94
N GLN A 148 16.90 3.06 7.37
CA GLN A 148 17.11 4.33 6.68
C GLN A 148 18.57 4.75 6.73
N THR A 149 19.20 4.71 7.91
CA THR A 149 20.62 5.06 8.07
C THR A 149 21.53 4.16 7.21
N GLY A 150 21.21 2.85 7.14
CA GLY A 150 21.96 1.91 6.31
C GLY A 150 21.87 2.25 4.81
N ILE A 151 20.68 2.55 4.32
CA ILE A 151 20.45 2.95 2.91
C ILE A 151 21.16 4.28 2.61
N HIS A 152 21.02 5.29 3.48
CA HIS A 152 21.67 6.60 3.29
C HIS A 152 23.20 6.48 3.27
N LYS A 153 23.78 5.64 4.13
CA LYS A 153 25.22 5.35 4.07
C LYS A 153 25.61 4.66 2.75
N ALA A 154 24.84 3.68 2.31
CA ALA A 154 25.12 2.94 1.06
C ALA A 154 24.97 3.81 -0.19
N THR A 155 24.11 4.82 -0.16
CA THR A 155 23.85 5.76 -1.28
C THR A 155 24.57 7.10 -1.13
N ASN A 156 25.42 7.26 -0.11
CA ASN A 156 26.15 8.49 0.20
C ASN A 156 25.23 9.73 0.34
N ASN A 157 24.09 9.52 1.01
CA ASN A 157 23.09 10.56 1.30
C ASN A 157 23.23 11.09 2.74
N PHE A 158 22.59 12.24 3.04
CA PHE A 158 22.57 12.82 4.39
C PHE A 158 21.98 11.85 5.41
N LEU A 159 22.64 11.70 6.56
CA LEU A 159 22.15 10.83 7.63
C LEU A 159 20.97 11.48 8.36
N PRO A 160 19.92 10.73 8.67
CA PRO A 160 18.79 11.23 9.44
C PRO A 160 19.17 11.40 10.91
N LEU A 161 18.99 12.61 11.46
CA LEU A 161 19.45 12.99 12.80
C LEU A 161 18.34 12.89 13.87
N GLY A 162 17.06 13.03 13.52
CA GLY A 162 15.95 13.18 14.48
C GLY A 162 15.33 11.88 15.01
N TRP A 163 15.90 10.71 14.76
CA TRP A 163 15.33 9.41 15.16
C TRP A 163 15.18 9.21 16.68
N GLN A 164 15.88 9.97 17.53
CA GLN A 164 15.67 9.95 18.99
C GLN A 164 14.27 10.43 19.41
N HIS A 165 13.61 11.22 18.58
CA HIS A 165 12.25 11.74 18.79
C HIS A 165 11.16 10.91 18.08
N GLN A 166 11.47 9.69 17.66
CA GLN A 166 10.48 8.83 17.00
C GLN A 166 9.36 8.40 17.95
N LEU A 167 8.22 8.02 17.38
CA LEU A 167 7.15 7.40 18.15
C LEU A 167 7.66 6.16 18.89
N ASN A 168 7.22 6.00 20.13
CA ASN A 168 7.64 4.89 20.99
C ASN A 168 7.12 3.54 20.52
N THR A 169 7.78 2.48 20.99
CA THR A 169 7.39 1.11 20.65
C THR A 169 5.97 0.80 21.12
N GLY A 170 5.19 0.22 20.21
CA GLY A 170 3.84 -0.26 20.47
C GLY A 170 3.45 -1.40 19.54
N LEU A 171 2.49 -2.18 19.98
CA LEU A 171 1.92 -3.29 19.22
C LEU A 171 0.88 -2.78 18.24
N LEU A 172 0.89 -3.33 17.03
CA LEU A 172 -0.09 -3.06 15.98
C LEU A 172 -0.85 -4.35 15.67
N ILE A 173 -2.17 -4.30 15.77
CA ILE A 173 -3.08 -5.41 15.42
C ILE A 173 -4.21 -4.82 14.59
N ASP A 174 -4.35 -5.28 13.37
CA ASP A 174 -5.37 -4.77 12.46
C ASP A 174 -6.08 -5.92 11.74
N ILE A 175 -7.38 -5.75 11.53
CA ILE A 175 -8.19 -6.55 10.64
C ILE A 175 -8.75 -5.67 9.54
N GLY A 176 -8.81 -6.18 8.33
CA GLY A 176 -9.37 -5.45 7.20
C GLY A 176 -10.18 -6.33 6.28
N THR A 177 -11.04 -5.68 5.50
CA THR A 177 -11.78 -6.32 4.43
C THR A 177 -11.63 -5.51 3.16
N HIS A 178 -11.69 -6.17 2.01
CA HIS A 178 -11.69 -5.49 0.73
C HIS A 178 -12.60 -6.17 -0.28
N VAL A 179 -13.09 -5.38 -1.22
CA VAL A 179 -13.82 -5.84 -2.38
C VAL A 179 -13.29 -5.15 -3.63
N ASN A 180 -13.17 -5.91 -4.69
CA ASN A 180 -12.93 -5.42 -6.04
C ASN A 180 -14.06 -5.94 -6.92
N TYR A 181 -14.68 -5.06 -7.69
CA TYR A 181 -15.76 -5.38 -8.61
C TYR A 181 -15.44 -4.83 -9.98
N ARG A 182 -15.42 -5.68 -11.00
CA ARG A 182 -15.26 -5.25 -12.38
C ARG A 182 -16.55 -4.65 -12.91
N LEU A 183 -16.54 -3.31 -13.04
CA LEU A 183 -17.68 -2.57 -13.55
C LEU A 183 -17.80 -2.69 -15.07
N LEU A 184 -16.67 -2.64 -15.78
CA LEU A 184 -16.61 -2.64 -17.22
C LEU A 184 -15.38 -3.39 -17.73
N ALA A 185 -15.55 -4.19 -18.78
CA ALA A 185 -14.47 -4.78 -19.53
C ALA A 185 -14.74 -4.61 -21.04
N ILE A 186 -13.89 -3.87 -21.72
CA ILE A 186 -13.95 -3.70 -23.17
C ILE A 186 -12.88 -4.56 -23.80
N ARG A 187 -13.32 -5.69 -24.38
CA ARG A 187 -12.43 -6.69 -24.93
C ARG A 187 -11.33 -7.09 -23.92
N ARG A 188 -10.07 -7.22 -24.36
CA ARG A 188 -8.94 -7.60 -23.49
C ARG A 188 -8.03 -6.43 -23.10
N TRP A 189 -8.33 -5.22 -23.57
CA TRP A 189 -7.41 -4.09 -23.45
C TRP A 189 -7.82 -3.03 -22.41
N LEU A 190 -9.10 -2.93 -22.03
CA LEU A 190 -9.59 -1.96 -21.06
C LEU A 190 -10.45 -2.63 -20.00
N ASN A 191 -10.13 -2.37 -18.74
CA ASN A 191 -10.98 -2.73 -17.60
C ASN A 191 -11.17 -1.52 -16.69
N VAL A 192 -12.37 -1.39 -16.14
CA VAL A 192 -12.71 -0.44 -15.07
C VAL A 192 -13.17 -1.27 -13.88
N ASP A 193 -12.47 -1.14 -12.77
CA ASP A 193 -12.79 -1.84 -11.53
C ASP A 193 -13.16 -0.81 -10.45
N LEU A 194 -14.14 -1.13 -9.60
CA LEU A 194 -14.44 -0.42 -8.36
C LEU A 194 -13.78 -1.14 -7.19
N ASN A 195 -13.23 -0.38 -6.26
CA ASN A 195 -12.52 -0.91 -5.11
C ASN A 195 -13.06 -0.29 -3.83
N ALA A 196 -13.27 -1.09 -2.80
CA ALA A 196 -13.53 -0.62 -1.46
C ALA A 196 -12.73 -1.43 -0.46
N GLN A 197 -12.27 -0.78 0.63
CA GLN A 197 -11.50 -1.40 1.70
C GLN A 197 -11.87 -0.76 3.03
N GLY A 198 -12.05 -1.59 4.05
CA GLY A 198 -12.21 -1.17 5.43
C GLY A 198 -11.11 -1.77 6.29
N ASN A 199 -10.56 -0.98 7.21
CA ASN A 199 -9.57 -1.43 8.19
C ASN A 199 -10.03 -0.97 9.58
N LEU A 200 -9.82 -1.84 10.55
CA LEU A 200 -10.07 -1.58 11.96
C LEU A 200 -8.92 -2.16 12.77
N GLY A 201 -8.30 -1.33 13.60
CA GLY A 201 -7.22 -1.81 14.44
C GLY A 201 -6.46 -0.74 15.18
N THR A 202 -5.40 -1.16 15.86
CA THR A 202 -4.53 -0.27 16.65
C THR A 202 -3.46 0.41 15.79
N GLY A 203 -3.27 -0.03 14.55
CA GLY A 203 -2.37 0.56 13.60
C GLY A 203 -3.05 1.55 12.66
N ASN A 204 -4.23 1.18 12.16
CA ASN A 204 -5.02 2.03 11.28
C ASN A 204 -6.50 1.70 11.35
N THR A 205 -7.33 2.74 11.46
CA THR A 205 -8.78 2.63 11.29
C THR A 205 -9.19 3.54 10.15
N SER A 206 -9.69 2.96 9.06
CA SER A 206 -10.04 3.73 7.86
C SER A 206 -11.01 3.00 6.94
N LEU A 207 -11.74 3.77 6.14
CA LEU A 207 -12.52 3.29 5.00
C LEU A 207 -11.96 3.92 3.73
N LEU A 208 -11.89 3.13 2.67
CA LEU A 208 -11.42 3.58 1.37
C LEU A 208 -12.40 3.15 0.29
N ALA A 209 -12.67 4.06 -0.64
CA ALA A 209 -13.40 3.77 -1.86
C ALA A 209 -12.69 4.40 -3.05
N GLY A 210 -12.67 3.69 -4.17
CA GLY A 210 -12.00 4.16 -5.37
C GLY A 210 -12.31 3.33 -6.59
N GLY A 211 -11.59 3.61 -7.66
CA GLY A 211 -11.65 2.86 -8.91
C GLY A 211 -10.28 2.50 -9.43
N THR A 212 -10.24 1.67 -10.44
CA THR A 212 -9.04 1.40 -11.21
C THR A 212 -9.39 1.34 -12.69
N LEU A 213 -8.74 2.19 -13.45
CA LEU A 213 -8.72 2.11 -14.91
C LEU A 213 -7.47 1.35 -15.32
N ASN A 214 -7.63 0.22 -15.99
CA ASN A 214 -6.51 -0.59 -16.50
C ASN A 214 -6.56 -0.64 -18.02
N LEU A 215 -5.47 -0.24 -18.64
CA LEU A 215 -5.21 -0.44 -20.06
C LEU A 215 -4.12 -1.50 -20.20
N ARG A 216 -4.32 -2.49 -21.05
CA ARG A 216 -3.32 -3.54 -21.25
C ARG A 216 -3.28 -4.06 -22.68
N MET A 217 -2.10 -4.40 -23.11
CA MET A 217 -1.82 -5.10 -24.35
C MET A 217 -1.21 -6.46 -24.00
N VAL A 218 -1.76 -7.52 -24.54
CA VAL A 218 -1.28 -8.89 -24.32
C VAL A 218 -0.94 -9.51 -25.65
N LYS A 219 0.29 -10.02 -25.79
CA LYS A 219 0.75 -10.76 -26.97
C LYS A 219 1.60 -11.94 -26.51
N ASN A 220 1.12 -13.14 -26.69
CA ASN A 220 1.77 -14.38 -26.23
C ASN A 220 2.06 -14.36 -24.72
N ARG A 221 3.36 -14.42 -24.35
CA ARG A 221 3.85 -14.37 -22.95
C ARG A 221 4.20 -12.95 -22.48
N PHE A 222 3.98 -11.95 -23.34
CA PHE A 222 4.23 -10.56 -23.05
C PHE A 222 2.94 -9.84 -22.70
N GLU A 223 2.94 -9.08 -21.62
CA GLU A 223 1.86 -8.16 -21.26
C GLU A 223 2.49 -6.83 -20.85
N LEU A 224 2.01 -5.76 -21.48
CA LEU A 224 2.29 -4.38 -21.09
C LEU A 224 0.97 -3.72 -20.70
N GLY A 225 0.93 -3.11 -19.52
CA GLY A 225 -0.24 -2.40 -19.04
C GLY A 225 0.13 -1.09 -18.37
N CYS A 226 -0.81 -0.16 -18.39
CA CYS A 226 -0.79 1.00 -17.52
C CYS A 226 -2.11 1.09 -16.76
N TYR A 227 -2.08 1.74 -15.62
CA TYR A 227 -3.27 1.91 -14.81
C TYR A 227 -3.30 3.25 -14.10
N PHE A 228 -4.51 3.64 -13.76
CA PHE A 228 -4.79 4.79 -12.93
C PHE A 228 -5.79 4.41 -11.84
N LYS A 229 -5.48 4.70 -10.57
CA LYS A 229 -6.29 4.34 -9.40
C LYS A 229 -6.60 5.59 -8.58
N PRO A 230 -7.73 6.24 -8.81
CA PRO A 230 -8.27 7.25 -7.90
C PRO A 230 -8.96 6.59 -6.69
N ALA A 231 -8.80 7.21 -5.50
CA ALA A 231 -9.50 6.79 -4.28
C ALA A 231 -9.67 7.95 -3.28
N VAL A 232 -10.65 7.80 -2.41
CA VAL A 232 -10.86 8.64 -1.22
C VAL A 232 -10.79 7.73 0.00
N ARG A 233 -10.06 8.18 1.03
CA ARG A 233 -9.98 7.51 2.31
C ARG A 233 -10.58 8.39 3.41
N LEU A 234 -11.43 7.76 4.22
CA LEU A 234 -11.86 8.32 5.50
C LEU A 234 -10.97 7.75 6.59
N VAL A 235 -10.32 8.61 7.36
CA VAL A 235 -9.36 8.23 8.41
C VAL A 235 -10.00 8.42 9.78
N GLY A 236 -10.12 7.33 10.53
CA GLY A 236 -10.48 7.33 11.93
C GLY A 236 -9.26 7.45 12.83
N TYR A 237 -8.21 6.66 12.54
CA TYR A 237 -6.99 6.57 13.33
C TYR A 237 -5.78 6.17 12.47
N ASP A 238 -4.61 6.76 12.77
CA ASP A 238 -3.33 6.42 12.15
C ASP A 238 -2.20 6.41 13.21
N ALA A 239 -1.73 5.20 13.57
CA ALA A 239 -0.68 5.04 14.57
C ALA A 239 0.63 5.72 14.18
N THR A 240 0.91 5.89 12.89
CA THR A 240 2.15 6.56 12.42
C THR A 240 2.17 8.06 12.66
N LEU A 241 1.04 8.64 13.04
CA LEU A 241 0.87 10.03 13.43
C LEU A 241 0.54 10.17 14.93
N GLN A 242 -0.30 9.27 15.44
CA GLN A 242 -0.91 9.37 16.75
C GLN A 242 -0.26 8.46 17.81
N GLY A 243 0.75 7.66 17.44
CA GLY A 243 1.35 6.63 18.30
C GLY A 243 0.48 5.38 18.39
N SER A 244 0.95 4.31 19.03
CA SER A 244 0.17 3.09 19.22
C SER A 244 -0.84 3.24 20.37
N LEU A 245 -1.99 2.57 20.22
CA LEU A 245 -2.96 2.40 21.33
C LEU A 245 -2.47 1.39 22.37
N ILE A 246 -1.55 0.50 22.01
CA ILE A 246 -0.97 -0.55 22.87
C ILE A 246 0.55 -0.36 22.91
N GLY A 247 1.04 0.36 23.92
CA GLY A 247 2.47 0.63 24.06
C GLY A 247 2.77 1.84 24.93
N SER A 248 4.02 2.29 24.89
CA SER A 248 4.49 3.46 25.64
C SER A 248 4.01 4.78 25.00
N LYS A 249 3.73 5.78 25.81
CA LYS A 249 3.37 7.12 25.34
C LYS A 249 4.59 7.76 24.67
N SER A 250 4.38 8.32 23.48
CA SER A 250 5.41 9.06 22.75
C SER A 250 5.50 10.50 23.25
N GLU A 251 6.68 11.07 23.16
CA GLU A 251 6.97 12.47 23.51
C GLU A 251 6.14 13.43 22.65
N TYR A 252 6.09 13.18 21.36
CA TYR A 252 5.35 13.97 20.39
C TYR A 252 4.45 13.08 19.52
N LYS A 253 3.27 13.58 19.19
CA LYS A 253 2.30 12.94 18.31
C LYS A 253 1.29 13.96 17.80
N ILE A 254 0.68 13.70 16.66
CA ILE A 254 -0.40 14.53 16.10
C ILE A 254 -1.70 14.24 16.84
N ALA A 255 -2.36 15.30 17.31
CA ALA A 255 -3.64 15.18 18.00
C ALA A 255 -4.76 14.78 17.03
N SER A 256 -5.79 14.11 17.57
CA SER A 256 -6.88 13.58 16.74
C SER A 256 -7.69 14.67 16.01
N ASN A 257 -7.78 15.86 16.56
CA ASN A 257 -8.45 17.02 15.96
C ASN A 257 -7.62 17.72 14.88
N GLN A 258 -6.34 17.42 14.78
CA GLN A 258 -5.45 17.94 13.73
C GLN A 258 -5.46 17.06 12.47
N LEU A 259 -5.95 15.83 12.56
CA LEU A 259 -5.97 14.92 11.42
C LEU A 259 -6.98 15.36 10.35
N GLU A 260 -6.53 15.34 9.10
CA GLU A 260 -7.44 15.35 7.96
C GLU A 260 -8.20 14.02 7.91
N ARG A 261 -9.52 14.12 7.92
CA ARG A 261 -10.39 12.94 7.94
C ARG A 261 -10.69 12.40 6.56
N ILE A 262 -10.59 13.24 5.55
CA ILE A 262 -10.83 12.89 4.15
C ILE A 262 -9.53 13.08 3.39
N ILE A 263 -8.91 11.98 3.02
CA ILE A 263 -7.65 11.94 2.28
C ILE A 263 -7.95 11.56 0.85
N SER A 264 -7.46 12.38 -0.04
CA SER A 264 -7.53 12.08 -1.44
C SER A 264 -6.22 11.46 -1.95
N GLU A 265 -6.30 10.45 -2.81
CA GLU A 265 -5.18 9.59 -3.17
C GLU A 265 -5.23 9.15 -4.62
N GLN A 266 -4.07 9.16 -5.33
CA GLN A 266 -3.93 8.69 -6.71
C GLN A 266 -2.73 7.80 -6.86
N GLU A 267 -2.83 6.84 -7.72
CA GLU A 267 -1.72 6.04 -8.17
C GLU A 267 -1.80 5.83 -9.67
N THR A 268 -0.72 6.09 -10.34
CA THR A 268 -0.53 5.73 -11.74
C THR A 268 0.68 4.84 -11.88
N GLY A 269 0.60 3.84 -12.74
CA GLY A 269 1.71 2.92 -12.89
C GLY A 269 1.69 2.17 -14.21
N ILE A 270 2.83 1.51 -14.44
CA ILE A 270 3.08 0.66 -15.60
C ILE A 270 3.39 -0.74 -15.08
N ARG A 271 2.85 -1.75 -15.76
CA ARG A 271 3.09 -3.15 -15.49
C ARG A 271 3.65 -3.81 -16.75
N LEU A 272 4.75 -4.53 -16.57
CA LEU A 272 5.36 -5.39 -17.57
C LEU A 272 5.34 -6.83 -17.08
N ARG A 273 4.91 -7.78 -17.93
CA ARG A 273 4.98 -9.22 -17.63
C ARG A 273 5.65 -9.95 -18.79
N LEU A 274 6.61 -10.79 -18.45
CA LEU A 274 7.33 -11.66 -19.35
C LEU A 274 7.30 -13.09 -18.81
N GLY A 275 6.34 -13.89 -19.29
CA GLY A 275 6.14 -15.25 -18.80
C GLY A 275 5.86 -15.30 -17.29
N ARG A 276 6.82 -15.81 -16.52
CA ARG A 276 6.71 -15.96 -15.05
C ARG A 276 7.17 -14.73 -14.27
N PHE A 277 7.84 -13.80 -14.90
CA PHE A 277 8.35 -12.58 -14.29
C PHE A 277 7.43 -11.40 -14.59
N SER A 278 7.14 -10.59 -13.58
CA SER A 278 6.44 -9.32 -13.74
C SER A 278 7.14 -8.21 -12.97
N MET A 279 7.17 -7.04 -13.56
CA MET A 279 7.63 -5.80 -12.95
C MET A 279 6.50 -4.78 -12.99
N GLU A 280 6.28 -4.08 -11.89
CA GLU A 280 5.36 -2.97 -11.79
C GLU A 280 6.08 -1.77 -11.20
N THR A 281 5.90 -0.59 -11.80
CA THR A 281 6.37 0.67 -11.25
C THR A 281 5.23 1.66 -11.19
N TRP A 282 5.26 2.56 -10.21
CA TRP A 282 4.18 3.53 -10.00
C TRP A 282 4.68 4.82 -9.39
N LEU A 283 3.89 5.84 -9.59
CA LEU A 283 3.91 7.08 -8.84
C LEU A 283 2.62 7.22 -8.06
N ARG A 284 2.75 7.68 -6.83
CA ARG A 284 1.65 7.91 -5.93
C ARG A 284 1.68 9.36 -5.42
N PHE A 285 0.53 9.97 -5.29
CA PHE A 285 0.32 11.28 -4.69
C PHE A 285 -0.71 11.15 -3.55
N GLN A 286 -0.66 11.86 -2.49
CA GLN A 286 -1.55 11.89 -1.36
C GLN A 286 -1.79 13.33 -0.91
N SER A 287 -3.04 13.70 -0.62
CA SER A 287 -3.31 14.98 0.02
C SER A 287 -2.74 15.00 1.43
N ARG A 288 -2.62 16.18 2.01
CA ARG A 288 -2.12 16.35 3.38
C ARG A 288 -2.87 15.44 4.37
N LEU A 289 -2.14 14.95 5.38
CA LEU A 289 -2.67 14.04 6.38
C LEU A 289 -3.15 14.74 7.65
N PHE A 290 -2.66 15.95 7.90
CA PHE A 290 -3.02 16.77 9.04
C PHE A 290 -2.75 18.25 8.73
N ASP A 291 -3.20 19.14 9.60
CA ASP A 291 -3.07 20.58 9.42
C ASP A 291 -1.60 21.03 9.38
N GLY A 292 -1.29 21.97 8.48
CA GLY A 292 0.05 22.58 8.36
C GLY A 292 1.03 21.81 7.48
N VAL A 293 0.73 20.58 7.05
CA VAL A 293 1.63 19.81 6.19
C VAL A 293 1.27 19.87 4.72
N LEU A 294 2.24 19.53 3.88
CA LEU A 294 2.09 19.54 2.43
C LEU A 294 1.50 18.22 1.92
N ASN A 295 0.96 18.27 0.72
CA ASN A 295 0.69 17.07 -0.05
C ASN A 295 1.99 16.29 -0.29
N HIS A 296 1.88 14.98 -0.40
CA HIS A 296 3.03 14.12 -0.57
C HIS A 296 2.98 13.29 -1.85
N ARG A 297 4.16 12.91 -2.35
CA ARG A 297 4.32 12.04 -3.51
C ARG A 297 5.47 11.07 -3.24
N TRP A 298 5.34 9.87 -3.78
CA TRP A 298 6.43 8.88 -3.80
C TRP A 298 6.24 7.91 -4.95
N GLY A 299 7.25 7.14 -5.23
CA GLY A 299 7.20 6.09 -6.24
C GLY A 299 7.55 4.73 -5.69
N GLY A 300 7.43 3.72 -6.53
CA GLY A 300 7.82 2.38 -6.15
C GLY A 300 8.00 1.45 -7.33
N ILE A 301 8.65 0.33 -7.02
CA ILE A 301 8.85 -0.79 -7.91
C ILE A 301 8.48 -2.09 -7.20
N ARG A 302 7.84 -3.00 -7.91
CA ARG A 302 7.57 -4.37 -7.46
C ARG A 302 8.02 -5.36 -8.51
N LEU A 303 8.74 -6.37 -8.07
CA LEU A 303 9.14 -7.52 -8.85
C LEU A 303 8.35 -8.73 -8.38
N VAL A 304 7.77 -9.49 -9.29
CA VAL A 304 6.98 -10.69 -9.00
C VAL A 304 7.51 -11.85 -9.81
N PHE A 305 7.71 -12.98 -9.17
CA PHE A 305 8.03 -14.25 -9.80
C PHE A 305 6.91 -15.26 -9.52
N SER A 306 6.33 -15.83 -10.59
CA SER A 306 5.22 -16.80 -10.55
C SER A 306 5.70 -18.19 -10.93
N PHE A 307 5.22 -19.25 -10.24
CA PHE A 307 5.65 -20.64 -10.46
C PHE A 307 4.55 -21.65 -10.14
#